data_e5371c4791b2afe4da37722d050be572
#
_entry.id   e5371c4791b2afe4da37722d050be572
#
_cell.length_a   1.000
_cell.length_b   1.000
_cell.length_c   1.000
_cell.angle_alpha   90.00
_cell.angle_beta   90.00
_cell.angle_gamma   90.00
#
_symmetry.space_group_name_H-M   'P 1'
#
loop_
_entity.id
_entity.type
_entity.pdbx_description
1 polymer ?
#
loop_
_entity_poly.entity_id
_entity_poly.type
_entity_poly.pdbx_seq_one_letter_code
_entity_poly.pdbx_strand_id
1 'polypeptide(L)'
;ILGNQQGGILALDPRNGYIRAMVGGRNYEESQINRVIAEVRQPGSAFKPFVYATALDQGMPMNSIILDEAININGYSPQNYDKKYHGPITLKKALRLSVNVAAVKLGQQVGIEQVLNLAKNMGITTLVPEDDNLAAALGGLTRGVNLLELSTAYTAFANHGIVSRPVSIIKVLDENNQVLEENHPLQQAVLRPEIAYLTTNMMKAVIDSGTGTPAQLGRDAAGKTGTTDNYETAWFIGFTPEL
;
A
#
# COMPACT_ATOMS: atom_id res chain seq x y z
N ILE A 1 -16.52 -1.99 -19.44
CA ILE A 1 -16.31 -2.74 -18.19
C ILE A 1 -16.52 -1.86 -16.96
N LEU A 2 -16.12 -0.59 -16.96
CA LEU A 2 -16.22 0.30 -15.79
C LEU A 2 -17.55 1.10 -15.72
N GLY A 3 -18.46 0.98 -16.68
CA GLY A 3 -19.69 1.80 -16.75
C GLY A 3 -19.35 3.29 -16.69
N ASN A 4 -19.96 4.04 -15.75
CA ASN A 4 -19.66 5.46 -15.51
C ASN A 4 -18.52 5.68 -14.48
N GLN A 5 -17.90 4.63 -13.99
CA GLN A 5 -16.82 4.72 -13.01
C GLN A 5 -15.54 5.25 -13.66
N GLN A 6 -14.76 5.99 -12.88
CA GLN A 6 -13.43 6.46 -13.26
C GLN A 6 -12.35 5.60 -12.60
N GLY A 7 -11.12 5.68 -13.10
CA GLY A 7 -10.00 4.94 -12.52
C GLY A 7 -8.66 5.53 -12.96
N GLY A 8 -7.62 5.18 -12.23
CA GLY A 8 -6.23 5.48 -12.56
C GLY A 8 -5.38 4.22 -12.53
N ILE A 9 -4.35 4.16 -13.36
CA ILE A 9 -3.35 3.09 -13.41
C ILE A 9 -1.97 3.73 -13.38
N LEU A 10 -1.09 3.16 -12.57
CA LEU A 10 0.31 3.55 -12.49
C LEU A 10 1.18 2.30 -12.49
N ALA A 11 2.24 2.30 -13.29
CA ALA A 11 3.30 1.31 -13.26
C ALA A 11 4.65 1.99 -13.01
N LEU A 12 5.35 1.53 -11.97
CA LEU A 12 6.67 2.02 -11.56
C LEU A 12 7.69 0.90 -11.63
N ASP A 13 8.89 1.20 -12.07
CA ASP A 13 10.03 0.31 -11.86
C ASP A 13 10.53 0.51 -10.41
N PRO A 14 10.40 -0.49 -9.52
CA PRO A 14 10.72 -0.32 -8.10
C PRO A 14 12.21 -0.06 -7.85
N ARG A 15 13.09 -0.46 -8.79
CA ARG A 15 14.53 -0.34 -8.66
C ARG A 15 15.05 1.09 -8.87
N ASN A 16 14.30 1.94 -9.58
CA ASN A 16 14.76 3.29 -9.94
C ASN A 16 13.66 4.36 -9.89
N GLY A 17 12.41 3.98 -9.65
CA GLY A 17 11.28 4.90 -9.59
C GLY A 17 10.79 5.38 -10.97
N TYR A 18 11.31 4.85 -12.07
CA TYR A 18 10.87 5.29 -13.40
C TYR A 18 9.41 4.92 -13.64
N ILE A 19 8.63 5.91 -14.01
CA ILE A 19 7.23 5.72 -14.38
C ILE A 19 7.20 5.05 -15.75
N ARG A 20 6.75 3.79 -15.80
CA ARG A 20 6.63 2.99 -17.01
C ARG A 20 5.31 3.21 -17.74
N ALA A 21 4.24 3.47 -16.98
CA ALA A 21 2.93 3.83 -17.50
C ALA A 21 2.14 4.63 -16.47
N MET A 22 1.35 5.59 -16.94
CA MET A 22 0.44 6.37 -16.12
C MET A 22 -0.82 6.67 -16.93
N VAL A 23 -1.98 6.27 -16.38
CA VAL A 23 -3.29 6.57 -16.97
C VAL A 23 -4.16 7.19 -15.87
N GLY A 24 -4.51 8.46 -16.03
CA GLY A 24 -5.24 9.24 -15.02
C GLY A 24 -6.76 9.17 -15.10
N GLY A 25 -7.31 8.58 -16.16
CA GLY A 25 -8.76 8.51 -16.36
C GLY A 25 -9.12 7.70 -17.58
N ARG A 26 -10.41 7.50 -17.76
CA ARG A 26 -10.97 6.66 -18.82
C ARG A 26 -10.97 7.33 -20.20
N ASN A 27 -11.29 8.61 -20.21
CA ASN A 27 -11.36 9.42 -21.42
C ASN A 27 -10.93 10.85 -21.11
N TYR A 28 -9.88 11.32 -21.78
CA TYR A 28 -9.32 12.67 -21.58
C TYR A 28 -10.30 13.80 -22.02
N GLU A 29 -11.11 13.55 -23.04
CA GLU A 29 -12.09 14.52 -23.51
C GLU A 29 -13.26 14.75 -22.54
N GLU A 30 -13.61 13.70 -21.77
CA GLU A 30 -14.63 13.79 -20.72
C GLU A 30 -14.08 14.38 -19.41
N SER A 31 -12.81 14.08 -19.09
CA SER A 31 -12.18 14.53 -17.85
C SER A 31 -10.66 14.57 -18.01
N GLN A 32 -10.08 15.76 -17.88
CA GLN A 32 -8.63 16.00 -17.95
C GLN A 32 -7.92 15.79 -16.62
N ILE A 33 -8.63 15.35 -15.58
CA ILE A 33 -8.06 15.11 -14.27
C ILE A 33 -7.19 13.84 -14.31
N ASN A 34 -5.91 13.99 -13.98
CA ASN A 34 -5.04 12.87 -13.72
C ASN A 34 -5.22 12.38 -12.29
N ARG A 35 -6.04 11.35 -12.11
CA ARG A 35 -6.40 10.79 -10.80
C ARG A 35 -5.25 10.10 -10.09
N VAL A 36 -4.19 9.77 -10.80
CA VAL A 36 -2.99 9.18 -10.19
C VAL A 36 -2.33 10.14 -9.19
N ILE A 37 -2.38 11.45 -9.49
CA ILE A 37 -1.71 12.50 -8.70
C ILE A 37 -2.68 13.48 -8.04
N ALA A 38 -3.83 13.75 -8.66
CA ALA A 38 -4.73 14.81 -8.24
C ALA A 38 -5.80 14.36 -7.25
N GLU A 39 -6.17 13.08 -7.24
CA GLU A 39 -7.17 12.56 -6.32
C GLU A 39 -6.54 11.84 -5.13
N VAL A 40 -6.91 12.27 -3.93
CA VAL A 40 -6.63 11.58 -2.68
C VAL A 40 -7.87 10.80 -2.24
N ARG A 41 -7.67 9.54 -1.89
CA ARG A 41 -8.74 8.62 -1.47
C ARG A 41 -8.26 7.76 -0.31
N GLN A 42 -9.18 7.31 0.51
CA GLN A 42 -8.84 6.37 1.57
C GLN A 42 -8.34 5.05 0.97
N PRO A 43 -7.12 4.61 1.33
CA PRO A 43 -6.54 3.38 0.79
C PRO A 43 -7.20 2.12 1.33
N GLY A 44 -7.96 2.23 2.43
CA GLY A 44 -8.56 1.08 3.08
C GLY A 44 -7.49 0.02 3.39
N SER A 45 -7.83 -1.23 3.21
CA SER A 45 -6.93 -2.36 3.53
C SER A 45 -5.59 -2.37 2.77
N ALA A 46 -5.40 -1.52 1.75
CA ALA A 46 -4.08 -1.36 1.12
C ALA A 46 -3.07 -0.67 2.06
N PHE A 47 -3.51 -0.07 3.16
CA PHE A 47 -2.63 0.48 4.19
C PHE A 47 -2.13 -0.56 5.21
N LYS A 48 -2.77 -1.71 5.33
CA LYS A 48 -2.40 -2.75 6.31
C LYS A 48 -0.94 -3.21 6.24
N PRO A 49 -0.28 -3.35 5.07
CA PRO A 49 1.14 -3.76 5.04
C PRO A 49 2.07 -2.90 5.89
N PHE A 50 1.77 -1.59 6.08
CA PHE A 50 2.55 -0.73 6.96
C PHE A 50 2.43 -1.16 8.43
N VAL A 51 1.24 -1.55 8.88
CA VAL A 51 0.99 -2.07 10.24
C VAL A 51 1.80 -3.35 10.47
N TYR A 52 1.74 -4.28 9.51
CA TYR A 52 2.44 -5.57 9.63
C TYR A 52 3.96 -5.41 9.49
N ALA A 53 4.44 -4.52 8.62
CA ALA A 53 5.86 -4.21 8.51
C ALA A 53 6.41 -3.61 9.83
N THR A 54 5.66 -2.70 10.45
CA THR A 54 6.01 -2.14 11.77
C THR A 54 6.09 -3.24 12.83
N ALA A 55 5.14 -4.18 12.86
CA ALA A 55 5.16 -5.29 13.79
C ALA A 55 6.37 -6.21 13.60
N LEU A 56 6.68 -6.56 12.37
CA LEU A 56 7.87 -7.34 12.03
C LEU A 56 9.15 -6.60 12.41
N ASP A 57 9.22 -5.28 12.18
CA ASP A 57 10.38 -4.46 12.52
C ASP A 57 10.62 -4.35 14.04
N GLN A 58 9.55 -4.40 14.83
CA GLN A 58 9.59 -4.52 16.29
C GLN A 58 9.89 -5.94 16.78
N GLY A 59 10.17 -6.89 15.89
CA GLY A 59 10.59 -8.26 16.22
C GLY A 59 9.46 -9.27 16.37
N MET A 60 8.23 -8.94 15.98
CA MET A 60 7.13 -9.91 16.00
C MET A 60 7.23 -10.86 14.80
N PRO A 61 7.39 -12.18 14.98
CA PRO A 61 7.42 -13.13 13.88
C PRO A 61 6.08 -13.17 13.09
N MET A 62 6.12 -13.42 11.79
CA MET A 62 4.91 -13.52 10.95
C MET A 62 3.98 -14.68 11.32
N ASN A 63 4.46 -15.66 12.09
CA ASN A 63 3.67 -16.76 12.65
C ASN A 63 3.15 -16.49 14.08
N SER A 64 3.40 -15.31 14.65
CA SER A 64 2.79 -14.89 15.91
C SER A 64 1.27 -14.96 15.80
N ILE A 65 0.66 -15.43 16.90
CA ILE A 65 -0.80 -15.56 16.99
C ILE A 65 -1.42 -14.24 17.42
N ILE A 66 -2.45 -13.82 16.70
CA ILE A 66 -3.35 -12.74 17.08
C ILE A 66 -4.78 -13.28 17.16
N LEU A 67 -5.51 -12.86 18.18
CA LEU A 67 -6.88 -13.34 18.39
C LEU A 67 -7.86 -12.43 17.65
N ASP A 68 -8.53 -13.00 16.65
CA ASP A 68 -9.62 -12.35 15.89
C ASP A 68 -10.96 -12.66 16.57
N GLU A 69 -11.45 -11.71 17.33
CA GLU A 69 -12.69 -11.77 18.12
C GLU A 69 -13.33 -10.37 18.19
N ALA A 70 -14.59 -10.29 18.61
CA ALA A 70 -15.25 -8.99 18.81
C ALA A 70 -14.46 -8.14 19.84
N ILE A 71 -14.18 -6.90 19.47
CA ILE A 71 -13.46 -5.95 20.33
C ILE A 71 -14.23 -4.63 20.45
N ASN A 72 -14.04 -3.96 21.58
CA ASN A 72 -14.40 -2.57 21.76
C ASN A 72 -13.22 -1.86 22.45
N ILE A 73 -12.63 -0.93 21.76
CA ILE A 73 -11.49 -0.15 22.26
C ILE A 73 -11.94 1.30 22.36
N ASN A 74 -12.26 1.76 23.56
CA ASN A 74 -12.74 3.13 23.83
C ASN A 74 -13.92 3.54 22.92
N GLY A 75 -14.86 2.62 22.68
CA GLY A 75 -16.02 2.86 21.83
C GLY A 75 -15.80 2.52 20.34
N TYR A 76 -14.58 2.29 19.90
CA TYR A 76 -14.30 1.84 18.54
C TYR A 76 -14.42 0.31 18.45
N SER A 77 -15.36 -0.16 17.64
CA SER A 77 -15.70 -1.58 17.48
C SER A 77 -15.62 -2.00 16.01
N PRO A 78 -14.42 -2.23 15.46
CA PRO A 78 -14.25 -2.65 14.07
C PRO A 78 -14.82 -4.04 13.85
N GLN A 79 -15.36 -4.27 12.65
CA GLN A 79 -15.86 -5.56 12.21
C GLN A 79 -15.06 -6.07 11.02
N ASN A 80 -14.94 -7.40 10.88
CA ASN A 80 -14.42 -8.01 9.69
C ASN A 80 -15.43 -7.85 8.53
N TYR A 81 -14.91 -7.81 7.30
CA TYR A 81 -15.74 -7.63 6.11
C TYR A 81 -16.82 -8.72 5.95
N ASP A 82 -16.48 -9.96 6.27
CA ASP A 82 -17.38 -11.12 6.22
C ASP A 82 -18.26 -11.26 7.48
N LYS A 83 -18.15 -10.30 8.45
CA LYS A 83 -18.85 -10.29 9.74
C LYS A 83 -18.60 -11.56 10.59
N LYS A 84 -17.49 -12.27 10.35
CA LYS A 84 -17.10 -13.46 11.09
C LYS A 84 -15.79 -13.22 11.83
N TYR A 85 -15.59 -13.98 12.90
CA TYR A 85 -14.35 -14.01 13.68
C TYR A 85 -13.69 -15.38 13.52
N HIS A 86 -12.36 -15.37 13.37
CA HIS A 86 -11.57 -16.55 13.04
C HIS A 86 -10.84 -17.15 14.24
N GLY A 87 -11.01 -16.54 15.43
CA GLY A 87 -10.27 -16.95 16.62
C GLY A 87 -8.76 -16.71 16.50
N PRO A 88 -7.94 -17.60 17.07
CA PRO A 88 -6.48 -17.46 17.00
C PRO A 88 -5.97 -17.74 15.58
N ILE A 89 -5.34 -16.74 14.97
CA ILE A 89 -4.76 -16.83 13.63
C ILE A 89 -3.35 -16.22 13.62
N THR A 90 -2.51 -16.67 12.68
CA THR A 90 -1.18 -16.08 12.51
C THR A 90 -1.27 -14.70 11.85
N LEU A 91 -0.28 -13.83 12.09
CA LEU A 91 -0.18 -12.53 11.40
C LEU A 91 -0.21 -12.71 9.88
N LYS A 92 0.51 -13.70 9.36
CA LYS A 92 0.49 -14.02 7.92
C LYS A 92 -0.92 -14.35 7.42
N LYS A 93 -1.68 -15.19 8.16
CA LYS A 93 -3.06 -15.51 7.80
C LYS A 93 -3.97 -14.28 7.90
N ALA A 94 -3.79 -13.44 8.91
CA ALA A 94 -4.56 -12.24 9.12
C ALA A 94 -4.38 -11.24 7.95
N LEU A 95 -3.15 -11.00 7.48
CA LEU A 95 -2.91 -10.14 6.31
C LEU A 95 -3.45 -10.78 5.03
N ARG A 96 -3.23 -12.08 4.84
CA ARG A 96 -3.71 -12.85 3.68
C ARG A 96 -5.22 -12.70 3.48
N LEU A 97 -5.99 -12.83 4.55
CA LEU A 97 -7.45 -12.72 4.56
C LEU A 97 -7.93 -11.28 4.78
N SER A 98 -7.01 -10.33 4.94
CA SER A 98 -7.33 -8.92 5.19
C SER A 98 -8.22 -8.69 6.42
N VAL A 99 -8.02 -9.45 7.50
CA VAL A 99 -8.81 -9.40 8.73
C VAL A 99 -8.69 -8.02 9.39
N ASN A 100 -9.81 -7.33 9.61
CA ASN A 100 -9.83 -5.97 10.15
C ASN A 100 -9.46 -5.94 11.63
N VAL A 101 -10.12 -6.78 12.43
CA VAL A 101 -9.91 -6.81 13.89
C VAL A 101 -8.45 -7.10 14.21
N ALA A 102 -7.84 -8.07 13.53
CA ALA A 102 -6.43 -8.38 13.70
C ALA A 102 -5.52 -7.19 13.37
N ALA A 103 -5.80 -6.45 12.29
CA ALA A 103 -5.02 -5.28 11.92
C ALA A 103 -5.14 -4.15 12.95
N VAL A 104 -6.33 -3.92 13.51
CA VAL A 104 -6.56 -2.90 14.55
C VAL A 104 -5.86 -3.29 15.86
N LYS A 105 -6.00 -4.54 16.31
CA LYS A 105 -5.27 -5.03 17.51
C LYS A 105 -3.76 -4.92 17.35
N LEU A 106 -3.26 -5.29 16.16
CA LEU A 106 -1.83 -5.18 15.86
C LEU A 106 -1.38 -3.71 15.83
N GLY A 107 -2.13 -2.82 15.17
CA GLY A 107 -1.86 -1.39 15.15
C GLY A 107 -1.84 -0.77 16.55
N GLN A 108 -2.76 -1.17 17.42
CA GLN A 108 -2.76 -0.76 18.83
C GLN A 108 -1.50 -1.25 19.58
N GLN A 109 -1.10 -2.49 19.32
CA GLN A 109 0.04 -3.10 19.99
C GLN A 109 1.38 -2.49 19.58
N VAL A 110 1.56 -2.16 18.29
CA VAL A 110 2.80 -1.58 17.76
C VAL A 110 2.86 -0.07 17.89
N GLY A 111 1.72 0.58 18.11
CA GLY A 111 1.54 2.03 18.15
C GLY A 111 1.27 2.62 16.76
N ILE A 112 0.13 3.30 16.62
CA ILE A 112 -0.28 3.90 15.33
C ILE A 112 0.73 4.95 14.86
N GLU A 113 1.26 5.76 15.78
CA GLU A 113 2.31 6.74 15.46
C GLU A 113 3.51 6.09 14.74
N GLN A 114 3.94 4.90 15.17
CA GLN A 114 5.05 4.18 14.55
C GLN A 114 4.70 3.73 13.13
N VAL A 115 3.46 3.28 12.91
CA VAL A 115 2.95 2.91 11.58
C VAL A 115 2.92 4.12 10.66
N LEU A 116 2.43 5.26 11.14
CA LEU A 116 2.36 6.50 10.37
C LEU A 116 3.77 7.04 10.04
N ASN A 117 4.71 6.94 10.99
CA ASN A 117 6.10 7.34 10.78
C ASN A 117 6.76 6.46 9.70
N LEU A 118 6.54 5.15 9.71
CA LEU A 118 7.02 4.27 8.64
C LEU A 118 6.41 4.69 7.30
N ALA A 119 5.10 4.90 7.22
CA ALA A 119 4.42 5.31 5.99
C ALA A 119 4.93 6.66 5.45
N LYS A 120 5.19 7.64 6.33
CA LYS A 120 5.80 8.93 5.97
C LYS A 120 7.22 8.74 5.41
N ASN A 121 8.05 7.95 6.07
CA ASN A 121 9.40 7.64 5.59
C ASN A 121 9.38 6.94 4.22
N MET A 122 8.35 6.16 3.95
CA MET A 122 8.12 5.50 2.66
C MET A 122 7.50 6.43 1.60
N GLY A 123 7.26 7.72 1.90
CA GLY A 123 6.89 8.75 0.93
C GLY A 123 5.41 9.14 0.91
N ILE A 124 4.61 8.74 1.90
CA ILE A 124 3.23 9.23 2.03
C ILE A 124 3.25 10.59 2.73
N THR A 125 2.93 11.65 2.00
CA THR A 125 3.03 13.05 2.47
C THR A 125 1.69 13.62 2.93
N THR A 126 0.58 12.97 2.61
CA THR A 126 -0.78 13.42 2.91
C THR A 126 -1.23 13.17 4.34
N LEU A 127 -0.45 12.39 5.12
CA LEU A 127 -0.76 12.07 6.52
C LEU A 127 -0.75 13.31 7.41
N VAL A 128 -1.75 13.42 8.27
CA VAL A 128 -1.95 14.52 9.21
C VAL A 128 -1.97 14.02 10.66
N PRO A 129 -1.78 14.90 11.67
CA PRO A 129 -1.79 14.46 13.09
C PRO A 129 -3.09 13.74 13.51
N GLU A 130 -4.22 14.09 12.91
CA GLU A 130 -5.53 13.49 13.19
C GLU A 130 -5.61 12.02 12.78
N ASP A 131 -4.66 11.54 11.97
CA ASP A 131 -4.56 10.12 11.57
C ASP A 131 -4.01 9.23 12.70
N ASP A 132 -3.46 9.80 13.79
CA ASP A 132 -3.00 9.04 14.94
C ASP A 132 -4.17 8.47 15.75
N ASN A 133 -4.87 7.55 15.13
CA ASN A 133 -5.98 6.81 15.70
C ASN A 133 -6.09 5.40 15.10
N LEU A 134 -6.85 4.51 15.75
CA LEU A 134 -6.93 3.10 15.35
C LEU A 134 -7.55 2.85 13.98
N ALA A 135 -8.32 3.80 13.42
CA ALA A 135 -8.88 3.64 12.08
C ALA A 135 -7.78 3.67 11.01
N ALA A 136 -6.64 4.32 11.28
CA ALA A 136 -5.49 4.33 10.37
C ALA A 136 -4.95 2.91 10.11
N ALA A 137 -5.07 1.98 11.07
CA ALA A 137 -4.69 0.58 10.86
C ALA A 137 -5.49 -0.10 9.72
N LEU A 138 -6.67 0.44 9.39
CA LEU A 138 -7.52 -0.01 8.29
C LEU A 138 -7.45 0.92 7.07
N GLY A 139 -6.59 1.94 7.09
CA GLY A 139 -6.50 2.95 6.04
C GLY A 139 -7.63 3.99 6.08
N GLY A 140 -8.30 4.14 7.23
CA GLY A 140 -9.22 5.23 7.52
C GLY A 140 -8.44 6.50 7.81
N LEU A 141 -7.91 7.15 6.78
CA LEU A 141 -7.08 8.34 6.88
C LEU A 141 -7.92 9.60 6.63
N THR A 142 -7.65 10.67 7.35
CA THR A 142 -8.39 11.93 7.28
C THR A 142 -8.43 12.51 5.87
N ARG A 143 -7.28 12.59 5.21
CA ARG A 143 -7.18 13.08 3.82
C ARG A 143 -7.19 11.94 2.81
N GLY A 144 -6.70 10.77 3.18
CA GLY A 144 -6.40 9.67 2.27
C GLY A 144 -5.02 9.82 1.62
N VAL A 145 -4.81 9.07 0.53
CA VAL A 145 -3.54 9.05 -0.24
C VAL A 145 -3.85 9.11 -1.74
N ASN A 146 -2.92 9.61 -2.54
CA ASN A 146 -3.01 9.45 -3.99
C ASN A 146 -2.31 8.17 -4.45
N LEU A 147 -2.59 7.76 -5.69
CA LEU A 147 -2.05 6.52 -6.24
C LEU A 147 -0.52 6.55 -6.37
N LEU A 148 0.04 7.73 -6.72
CA LEU A 148 1.49 7.89 -6.86
C LEU A 148 2.22 7.69 -5.52
N GLU A 149 1.73 8.30 -4.44
CA GLU A 149 2.31 8.16 -3.10
C GLU A 149 2.26 6.71 -2.61
N LEU A 150 1.08 6.07 -2.71
CA LEU A 150 0.92 4.70 -2.23
C LEU A 150 1.77 3.73 -3.05
N SER A 151 1.81 3.87 -4.38
CA SER A 151 2.67 3.04 -5.24
C SER A 151 4.16 3.26 -4.95
N THR A 152 4.56 4.51 -4.73
CA THR A 152 5.93 4.86 -4.33
C THR A 152 6.32 4.18 -3.03
N ALA A 153 5.47 4.23 -2.02
CA ALA A 153 5.71 3.58 -0.74
C ALA A 153 5.88 2.05 -0.90
N TYR A 154 5.09 1.43 -1.77
CA TYR A 154 5.20 -0.01 -2.03
C TYR A 154 6.50 -0.41 -2.73
N THR A 155 7.21 0.52 -3.38
CA THR A 155 8.55 0.21 -3.94
C THR A 155 9.51 -0.28 -2.87
N ALA A 156 9.39 0.17 -1.60
CA ALA A 156 10.21 -0.32 -0.51
C ALA A 156 10.04 -1.83 -0.26
N PHE A 157 8.82 -2.35 -0.38
CA PHE A 157 8.59 -3.79 -0.23
C PHE A 157 9.16 -4.58 -1.41
N ALA A 158 9.04 -4.05 -2.64
CA ALA A 158 9.55 -4.69 -3.85
C ALA A 158 11.08 -4.60 -3.99
N ASN A 159 11.71 -3.59 -3.40
CA ASN A 159 13.11 -3.25 -3.57
C ASN A 159 13.89 -3.28 -2.24
N HIS A 160 13.81 -4.39 -1.52
CA HIS A 160 14.63 -4.68 -0.33
C HIS A 160 14.65 -3.58 0.74
N GLY A 161 13.56 -2.86 0.92
CA GLY A 161 13.43 -1.78 1.90
C GLY A 161 13.87 -0.40 1.40
N ILE A 162 14.12 -0.26 0.10
CA ILE A 162 14.54 0.98 -0.54
C ILE A 162 13.36 1.60 -1.27
N VAL A 163 12.96 2.80 -0.88
CA VAL A 163 12.02 3.62 -1.64
C VAL A 163 12.74 4.28 -2.79
N SER A 164 12.16 4.19 -3.99
CA SER A 164 12.63 4.90 -5.18
C SER A 164 11.64 6.01 -5.51
N ARG A 165 12.11 7.28 -5.53
CA ARG A 165 11.26 8.42 -5.89
C ARG A 165 10.82 8.34 -7.34
N PRO A 166 9.54 8.69 -7.65
CA PRO A 166 9.04 8.62 -9.01
C PRO A 166 9.78 9.58 -9.96
N VAL A 167 10.16 9.09 -11.13
CA VAL A 167 10.80 9.88 -12.19
C VAL A 167 9.99 9.73 -13.47
N SER A 168 9.43 10.85 -13.97
CA SER A 168 8.65 10.90 -15.20
C SER A 168 9.46 11.34 -16.41
N ILE A 169 10.47 12.17 -16.21
CA ILE A 169 11.39 12.68 -17.25
C ILE A 169 12.80 12.23 -16.88
N ILE A 170 13.37 11.34 -17.69
CA ILE A 170 14.72 10.82 -17.45
C ILE A 170 15.76 11.82 -17.98
N LYS A 171 15.52 12.38 -19.19
CA LYS A 171 16.47 13.25 -19.86
C LYS A 171 15.75 14.23 -20.78
N VAL A 172 16.24 15.46 -20.85
CA VAL A 172 15.85 16.48 -21.81
C VAL A 172 17.08 16.78 -22.68
N LEU A 173 16.90 16.74 -24.01
CA LEU A 173 17.94 17.04 -24.98
C LEU A 173 17.54 18.27 -25.80
N ASP A 174 18.53 19.03 -26.27
CA ASP A 174 18.33 20.06 -27.29
C ASP A 174 18.28 19.46 -28.73
N GLU A 175 18.14 20.31 -29.74
CA GLU A 175 18.12 19.94 -31.16
C GLU A 175 19.42 19.30 -31.63
N ASN A 176 20.52 19.50 -30.93
CA ASN A 176 21.86 18.95 -31.23
C ASN A 176 22.18 17.69 -30.41
N ASN A 177 21.16 17.11 -29.71
CA ASN A 177 21.31 16.00 -28.77
C ASN A 177 22.24 16.30 -27.57
N GLN A 178 22.43 17.57 -27.23
CA GLN A 178 23.12 17.93 -26.00
C GLN A 178 22.15 17.81 -24.81
N VAL A 179 22.65 17.26 -23.69
CA VAL A 179 21.84 17.06 -22.48
C VAL A 179 21.59 18.42 -21.82
N LEU A 180 20.33 18.84 -21.77
CA LEU A 180 19.87 20.02 -21.03
C LEU A 180 19.57 19.70 -19.58
N GLU A 181 18.97 18.52 -19.34
CA GLU A 181 18.60 18.05 -18.01
C GLU A 181 18.71 16.52 -17.98
N GLU A 182 19.18 15.96 -16.87
CA GLU A 182 19.19 14.53 -16.62
C GLU A 182 18.79 14.25 -15.18
N ASN A 183 17.74 13.42 -15.01
CA ASN A 183 17.21 13.03 -13.70
C ASN A 183 17.70 11.62 -13.34
N HIS A 184 18.40 11.52 -12.22
CA HIS A 184 18.88 10.26 -11.68
C HIS A 184 17.93 9.72 -10.61
N PRO A 185 17.84 8.39 -10.44
CA PRO A 185 17.06 7.77 -9.39
C PRO A 185 17.46 8.28 -8.00
N LEU A 186 16.49 8.80 -7.25
CA LEU A 186 16.66 9.16 -5.85
C LEU A 186 16.09 8.02 -5.00
N GLN A 187 16.98 7.38 -4.22
CA GLN A 187 16.64 6.22 -3.43
C GLN A 187 16.96 6.46 -1.95
N GLN A 188 16.14 5.90 -1.09
CA GLN A 188 16.31 5.98 0.36
C GLN A 188 16.00 4.62 0.99
N ALA A 189 16.92 4.11 1.81
CA ALA A 189 16.66 2.95 2.65
C ALA A 189 15.76 3.38 3.82
N VAL A 190 14.59 2.77 3.93
CA VAL A 190 13.55 3.13 4.91
C VAL A 190 13.08 1.94 5.74
N LEU A 191 13.43 0.73 5.32
CA LEU A 191 13.08 -0.51 5.98
C LEU A 191 14.25 -1.48 5.87
N ARG A 192 14.47 -2.31 6.88
CA ARG A 192 15.48 -3.36 6.82
C ARG A 192 15.13 -4.38 5.74
N PRO A 193 16.09 -4.88 4.95
CA PRO A 193 15.84 -5.81 3.84
C PRO A 193 15.06 -7.07 4.26
N GLU A 194 15.37 -7.62 5.44
CA GLU A 194 14.69 -8.80 5.99
C GLU A 194 13.23 -8.52 6.30
N ILE A 195 12.89 -7.30 6.76
CA ILE A 195 11.50 -6.91 7.04
C ILE A 195 10.72 -6.70 5.74
N ALA A 196 11.34 -6.06 4.75
CA ALA A 196 10.77 -5.93 3.42
C ALA A 196 10.49 -7.32 2.81
N TYR A 197 11.42 -8.26 2.91
CA TYR A 197 11.25 -9.64 2.45
C TYR A 197 10.11 -10.37 3.18
N LEU A 198 10.05 -10.30 4.52
CA LEU A 198 9.00 -10.95 5.30
C LEU A 198 7.62 -10.35 4.98
N THR A 199 7.52 -9.03 4.86
CA THR A 199 6.27 -8.35 4.48
C THR A 199 5.84 -8.75 3.07
N THR A 200 6.76 -8.81 2.12
CA THR A 200 6.53 -9.29 0.74
C THR A 200 6.04 -10.74 0.74
N ASN A 201 6.63 -11.62 1.56
CA ASN A 201 6.18 -13.01 1.70
C ASN A 201 4.74 -13.11 2.23
N MET A 202 4.36 -12.22 3.16
CA MET A 202 2.97 -12.15 3.63
C MET A 202 2.02 -11.63 2.53
N MET A 203 2.45 -10.62 1.73
CA MET A 203 1.67 -10.09 0.61
C MET A 203 1.62 -11.06 -0.58
N LYS A 204 2.64 -11.89 -0.78
CA LYS A 204 2.58 -13.02 -1.74
C LYS A 204 1.43 -13.96 -1.38
N ALA A 205 1.27 -14.31 -0.11
CA ALA A 205 0.15 -15.15 0.34
C ALA A 205 -1.23 -14.52 0.06
N VAL A 206 -1.34 -13.19 0.01
CA VAL A 206 -2.58 -12.49 -0.41
C VAL A 206 -2.93 -12.83 -1.86
N ILE A 207 -1.95 -12.88 -2.75
CA ILE A 207 -2.13 -13.24 -4.17
C ILE A 207 -2.32 -14.76 -4.33
N ASP A 208 -1.50 -15.57 -3.66
CA ASP A 208 -1.52 -17.02 -3.85
C ASP A 208 -2.82 -17.68 -3.39
N SER A 209 -3.40 -17.21 -2.27
CA SER A 209 -4.55 -17.88 -1.63
C SER A 209 -5.40 -16.96 -0.75
N GLY A 210 -5.32 -15.65 -0.94
CA GLY A 210 -6.04 -14.64 -0.15
C GLY A 210 -6.99 -13.80 -0.99
N THR A 211 -7.20 -12.56 -0.55
CA THR A 211 -8.13 -11.61 -1.19
C THR A 211 -7.67 -11.15 -2.58
N GLY A 212 -6.41 -11.35 -2.93
CA GLY A 212 -5.80 -10.93 -4.20
C GLY A 212 -5.70 -12.04 -5.26
N THR A 213 -6.30 -13.22 -5.07
CA THR A 213 -6.22 -14.34 -6.02
C THR A 213 -6.59 -13.98 -7.48
N PRO A 214 -7.54 -13.07 -7.76
CA PRO A 214 -7.81 -12.66 -9.14
C PRO A 214 -6.64 -11.94 -9.84
N ALA A 215 -5.63 -11.51 -9.08
CA ALA A 215 -4.43 -10.84 -9.62
C ALA A 215 -3.23 -11.79 -9.85
N GLN A 216 -3.44 -13.08 -9.83
CA GLN A 216 -2.40 -14.07 -10.15
C GLN A 216 -1.92 -13.92 -11.60
N LEU A 217 -0.61 -13.92 -11.78
CA LEU A 217 0.04 -13.71 -13.08
C LEU A 217 0.71 -14.98 -13.65
N GLY A 218 0.59 -16.13 -12.97
CA GLY A 218 1.35 -17.34 -13.32
C GLY A 218 2.87 -17.22 -13.03
N ARG A 219 3.27 -16.19 -12.29
CA ARG A 219 4.63 -15.91 -11.80
C ARG A 219 4.58 -15.28 -10.40
N ASP A 220 5.73 -15.16 -9.76
CA ASP A 220 5.82 -14.54 -8.44
C ASP A 220 5.30 -13.10 -8.47
N ALA A 221 4.30 -12.84 -7.64
CA ALA A 221 3.73 -11.53 -7.41
C ALA A 221 3.30 -11.39 -5.95
N ALA A 222 3.39 -10.19 -5.44
CA ALA A 222 2.90 -9.83 -4.12
C ALA A 222 2.01 -8.60 -4.23
N GLY A 223 1.09 -8.42 -3.31
CA GLY A 223 0.21 -7.25 -3.38
C GLY A 223 -0.85 -7.22 -2.31
N LYS A 224 -1.64 -6.17 -2.32
CA LYS A 224 -2.73 -5.97 -1.38
C LYS A 224 -3.92 -5.29 -2.04
N THR A 225 -5.10 -5.82 -1.79
CA THR A 225 -6.37 -5.21 -2.12
C THR A 225 -6.74 -4.15 -1.08
N GLY A 226 -7.40 -3.09 -1.50
CA GLY A 226 -8.04 -2.10 -0.65
C GLY A 226 -9.47 -1.85 -1.10
N THR A 227 -10.39 -1.76 -0.15
CA THR A 227 -11.79 -1.43 -0.40
C THR A 227 -12.26 -0.58 0.76
N THR A 228 -13.00 0.49 0.48
CA THR A 228 -13.67 1.28 1.50
C THR A 228 -15.04 0.69 1.82
N ASP A 229 -15.56 0.96 3.03
CA ASP A 229 -16.79 0.34 3.53
C ASP A 229 -17.99 0.57 2.63
N ASN A 230 -18.06 1.69 1.94
CA ASN A 230 -19.16 2.04 1.02
C ASN A 230 -18.93 1.63 -0.44
N TYR A 231 -17.88 0.85 -0.74
CA TYR A 231 -17.46 0.50 -2.11
C TYR A 231 -17.20 1.71 -3.03
N GLU A 232 -16.95 2.89 -2.45
CA GLU A 232 -16.66 4.09 -3.22
C GLU A 232 -15.29 4.05 -3.87
N THR A 233 -14.37 3.32 -3.27
CA THR A 233 -12.99 3.20 -3.75
C THR A 233 -12.53 1.75 -3.70
N ALA A 234 -12.00 1.27 -4.81
CA ALA A 234 -11.33 -0.01 -4.92
C ALA A 234 -9.86 0.21 -5.28
N TRP A 235 -8.96 -0.35 -4.48
CA TRP A 235 -7.51 -0.31 -4.65
C TRP A 235 -6.96 -1.70 -4.90
N PHE A 236 -5.97 -1.77 -5.75
CA PHE A 236 -5.05 -2.89 -5.82
C PHE A 236 -3.64 -2.35 -6.04
N ILE A 237 -2.73 -2.67 -5.15
CA ILE A 237 -1.30 -2.41 -5.31
C ILE A 237 -0.60 -3.75 -5.33
N GLY A 238 0.00 -4.07 -6.46
CA GLY A 238 0.73 -5.32 -6.65
C GLY A 238 2.09 -5.04 -7.25
N PHE A 239 3.02 -5.96 -7.07
CA PHE A 239 4.36 -5.87 -7.62
C PHE A 239 4.95 -7.25 -7.92
N THR A 240 5.87 -7.24 -8.86
CA THR A 240 6.83 -8.31 -9.17
C THR A 240 8.23 -7.78 -8.85
N PRO A 241 9.31 -8.57 -9.00
CA PRO A 241 10.67 -8.06 -8.80
C PRO A 241 11.06 -6.89 -9.72
N GLU A 242 10.38 -6.73 -10.87
CA GLU A 242 10.72 -5.74 -11.89
C GLU A 242 9.72 -4.59 -12.02
N LEU A 243 8.50 -4.76 -11.51
CA LEU A 243 7.41 -3.81 -11.70
C LEU A 243 6.49 -3.77 -10.49
#